data_100767319a13a2c5316ba81fa6653cbd
#
_entry.id   100767319a13a2c5316ba81fa6653cbd
#
_cell.length_a   1.000
_cell.length_b   1.000
_cell.length_c   1.000
_cell.angle_alpha   90.00
_cell.angle_beta   90.00
_cell.angle_gamma   90.00
#
_symmetry.space_group_name_H-M   'P 1'
#
loop_
_entity.id
_entity.type
_entity.pdbx_description
1 polymer ?
#
loop_
_entity_poly.entity_id
_entity_poly.type
_entity_poly.pdbx_seq_one_letter_code
_entity_poly.pdbx_strand_id
1 'polypeptide(L)'
;CNMERLGYFTLALGPALNLRFGIRPSHYGISLAGAMFLGTVSLDMMVRVAQDVGPAGWGPVVLGLHVNSWSLIISIVAGIGVAVMLLWERQFSLPPSLQTALSKPIGRLLLVALLIVIGVIAVDLISVIFECGPGICPDSPPDNYPYWPF
;
A
#
# COMPACT_ATOMS: atom_id res chain seq x y z
N CYS A 1 -4.56 -6.90 -9.50
CA CYS A 1 -4.59 -5.60 -8.80
C CYS A 1 -5.08 -5.67 -7.36
N ASN A 2 -6.06 -6.54 -7.01
CA ASN A 2 -6.55 -6.63 -5.62
C ASN A 2 -5.49 -7.10 -4.62
N MET A 3 -4.59 -7.97 -5.04
CA MET A 3 -3.48 -8.43 -4.19
C MET A 3 -2.46 -7.32 -3.94
N GLU A 4 -2.15 -6.49 -4.93
CA GLU A 4 -1.29 -5.31 -4.73
C GLU A 4 -1.91 -4.32 -3.76
N ARG A 5 -3.21 -4.07 -3.87
CA ARG A 5 -3.97 -3.22 -2.92
C ARG A 5 -3.82 -3.72 -1.49
N LEU A 6 -3.97 -5.03 -1.25
CA LEU A 6 -3.76 -5.64 0.07
C LEU A 6 -2.33 -5.41 0.58
N GLY A 7 -1.34 -5.47 -0.29
CA GLY A 7 0.05 -5.16 0.03
C GLY A 7 0.24 -3.71 0.50
N TYR A 8 -0.35 -2.75 -0.22
CA TYR A 8 -0.33 -1.34 0.18
C TYR A 8 -1.04 -1.11 1.52
N PHE A 9 -2.17 -1.77 1.77
CA PHE A 9 -2.87 -1.70 3.04
C PHE A 9 -1.99 -2.16 4.20
N THR A 10 -1.38 -3.33 4.06
CA THR A 10 -0.53 -3.91 5.10
C THR A 10 0.69 -3.04 5.34
N LEU A 11 1.29 -2.47 4.28
CA LEU A 11 2.40 -1.54 4.36
C LEU A 11 2.03 -0.27 5.14
N ALA A 12 0.86 0.30 4.88
CA ALA A 12 0.37 1.53 5.54
C ALA A 12 -0.07 1.29 6.99
N LEU A 13 -0.43 0.06 7.36
CA LEU A 13 -0.92 -0.26 8.69
C LEU A 13 0.14 -0.03 9.78
N GLY A 14 1.41 -0.33 9.51
CA GLY A 14 2.48 -0.14 10.49
C GLY A 14 2.67 1.31 10.94
N PRO A 15 2.85 2.29 10.03
CA PRO A 15 2.87 3.71 10.39
C PRO A 15 1.59 4.17 11.10
N ALA A 16 0.42 3.67 10.70
CA ALA A 16 -0.84 3.97 11.36
C ALA A 16 -0.86 3.50 12.82
N LEU A 17 -0.39 2.28 13.08
CA LEU A 17 -0.25 1.74 14.43
C LEU A 17 0.79 2.51 15.25
N ASN A 18 1.91 2.92 14.65
CA ASN A 18 2.91 3.75 15.32
C ASN A 18 2.35 5.10 15.77
N LEU A 19 1.49 5.72 14.95
CA LEU A 19 0.82 6.97 15.30
C LEU A 19 -0.20 6.79 16.45
N ARG A 20 -0.92 5.66 16.46
CA ARG A 20 -1.98 5.43 17.44
C ARG A 20 -1.46 4.88 18.78
N PHE A 21 -0.55 3.93 18.74
CA PHE A 21 -0.09 3.16 19.90
C PHE A 21 1.37 3.45 20.30
N GLY A 22 2.03 4.36 19.59
CA GLY A 22 3.44 4.66 19.77
C GLY A 22 4.36 3.76 18.94
N ILE A 23 5.61 4.17 18.88
CA ILE A 23 6.62 3.54 18.02
C ILE A 23 7.04 2.19 18.64
N ARG A 24 6.77 1.11 17.90
CA ARG A 24 7.13 -0.26 18.30
C ARG A 24 7.74 -1.03 17.13
N PRO A 25 8.75 -1.88 17.39
CA PRO A 25 9.36 -2.71 16.35
C PRO A 25 8.35 -3.61 15.62
N SER A 26 7.34 -4.12 16.35
CA SER A 26 6.28 -4.97 15.77
C SER A 26 5.48 -4.28 14.68
N HIS A 27 5.22 -2.98 14.80
CA HIS A 27 4.49 -2.22 13.79
C HIS A 27 5.32 -2.05 12.51
N TYR A 28 6.62 -1.86 12.64
CA TYR A 28 7.55 -1.87 11.50
C TYR A 28 7.62 -3.25 10.84
N GLY A 29 7.55 -4.32 11.63
CA GLY A 29 7.48 -5.69 11.13
C GLY A 29 6.26 -5.92 10.22
N ILE A 30 5.09 -5.38 10.60
CA ILE A 30 3.88 -5.43 9.77
C ILE A 30 4.10 -4.70 8.44
N SER A 31 4.67 -3.49 8.48
CA SER A 31 4.99 -2.75 7.25
C SER A 31 5.99 -3.49 6.36
N LEU A 32 7.00 -4.12 6.95
CA LEU A 32 7.99 -4.90 6.21
C LEU A 32 7.34 -6.11 5.53
N ALA A 33 6.47 -6.83 6.25
CA ALA A 33 5.69 -7.92 5.67
C ALA A 33 4.81 -7.45 4.50
N GLY A 34 4.16 -6.27 4.66
CA GLY A 34 3.39 -5.64 3.58
C GLY A 34 4.24 -5.27 2.36
N ALA A 35 5.44 -4.72 2.58
CA ALA A 35 6.38 -4.42 1.50
C ALA A 35 6.82 -5.68 0.76
N MET A 36 7.19 -6.73 1.48
CA MET A 36 7.59 -8.02 0.88
C MET A 36 6.45 -8.65 0.09
N PHE A 37 5.24 -8.65 0.63
CA PHE A 37 4.06 -9.17 -0.06
C PHE A 37 3.78 -8.37 -1.34
N LEU A 38 3.76 -7.04 -1.26
CA LEU A 38 3.56 -6.16 -2.41
C LEU A 38 4.62 -6.41 -3.49
N GLY A 39 5.90 -6.49 -3.10
CA GLY A 39 7.01 -6.75 -4.01
C GLY A 39 6.90 -8.10 -4.72
N THR A 40 6.50 -9.14 -4.00
CA THR A 40 6.31 -10.48 -4.56
C THR A 40 5.18 -10.50 -5.59
N VAL A 41 4.04 -9.90 -5.27
CA VAL A 41 2.89 -9.81 -6.18
C VAL A 41 3.24 -9.00 -7.43
N SER A 42 3.88 -7.84 -7.25
CA SER A 42 4.29 -6.98 -8.36
C SER A 42 5.33 -7.65 -9.26
N LEU A 43 6.25 -8.42 -8.69
CA LEU A 43 7.25 -9.18 -9.44
C LEU A 43 6.58 -10.30 -10.25
N ASP A 44 5.65 -11.05 -9.67
CA ASP A 44 4.89 -12.08 -10.39
C ASP A 44 4.14 -11.48 -11.59
N MET A 45 3.49 -10.34 -11.39
CA MET A 45 2.82 -9.60 -12.47
C MET A 45 3.79 -9.18 -13.58
N MET A 46 4.96 -8.65 -13.22
CA MET A 46 5.99 -8.26 -14.21
C MET A 46 6.49 -9.46 -15.02
N VAL A 47 6.71 -10.61 -14.37
CA VAL A 47 7.15 -11.84 -15.05
C VAL A 47 6.07 -12.31 -16.03
N ARG A 48 4.80 -12.28 -15.66
CA ARG A 48 3.68 -12.63 -16.56
C ARG A 48 3.60 -11.70 -17.77
N VAL A 49 3.76 -10.39 -17.56
CA VAL A 49 3.81 -9.43 -18.67
C VAL A 49 5.00 -9.71 -19.60
N ALA A 50 6.17 -10.02 -19.06
CA ALA A 50 7.36 -10.33 -19.84
C ALA A 50 7.25 -11.64 -20.63
N GLN A 51 6.45 -12.59 -20.16
CA GLN A 51 6.18 -13.87 -20.83
C GLN A 51 5.00 -13.81 -21.80
N ASP A 52 4.38 -12.65 -21.97
CA ASP A 52 3.18 -12.46 -22.78
C ASP A 52 2.01 -13.39 -22.37
N VAL A 53 1.99 -13.77 -21.09
CA VAL A 53 0.97 -14.61 -20.46
C VAL A 53 -0.04 -13.71 -19.78
N GLY A 54 -1.17 -13.50 -20.44
CA GLY A 54 -2.27 -12.71 -19.86
C GLY A 54 -2.95 -11.79 -20.88
N PRO A 55 -4.04 -11.13 -20.49
CA PRO A 55 -4.76 -10.23 -21.38
C PRO A 55 -3.90 -9.03 -21.78
N ALA A 56 -3.93 -8.66 -23.03
CA ALA A 56 -3.30 -7.45 -23.54
C ALA A 56 -3.81 -6.24 -22.77
N GLY A 57 -2.90 -5.47 -22.13
CA GLY A 57 -3.28 -4.26 -21.43
C GLY A 57 -3.24 -4.32 -19.91
N TRP A 58 -2.20 -4.89 -19.32
CA TRP A 58 -1.95 -4.96 -17.88
C TRP A 58 -1.73 -3.58 -17.21
N GLY A 59 -2.67 -2.69 -17.40
CA GLY A 59 -2.71 -1.38 -16.80
C GLY A 59 -1.99 -0.28 -17.60
N PRO A 60 -2.25 0.99 -17.24
CA PRO A 60 -1.68 2.13 -17.94
C PRO A 60 -0.16 2.21 -17.76
N VAL A 61 0.51 2.75 -18.78
CA VAL A 61 1.93 3.08 -18.72
C VAL A 61 2.06 4.51 -18.18
N VAL A 62 2.75 4.66 -17.06
CA VAL A 62 3.03 5.95 -16.42
C VAL A 62 4.54 6.20 -16.47
N LEU A 63 4.94 7.31 -17.07
CA LEU A 63 6.36 7.67 -17.24
C LEU A 63 7.21 6.58 -17.91
N GLY A 64 6.64 5.85 -18.87
CA GLY A 64 7.33 4.78 -19.60
C GLY A 64 7.42 3.43 -18.89
N LEU A 65 6.85 3.30 -17.70
CA LEU A 65 6.80 2.05 -16.92
C LEU A 65 5.34 1.65 -16.66
N HIS A 66 5.08 0.36 -16.68
CA HIS A 66 3.78 -0.17 -16.23
C HIS A 66 3.58 0.09 -14.73
N VAL A 67 2.32 0.26 -14.31
CA VAL A 67 1.97 0.53 -12.89
C VAL A 67 2.54 -0.54 -11.96
N ASN A 68 2.57 -1.80 -12.37
CA ASN A 68 3.15 -2.90 -11.58
C ASN A 68 4.65 -2.71 -11.31
N SER A 69 5.39 -2.10 -12.26
CA SER A 69 6.80 -1.76 -12.07
C SER A 69 6.98 -0.68 -11.00
N TRP A 70 6.08 0.30 -10.96
CA TRP A 70 6.04 1.31 -9.90
C TRP A 70 5.75 0.70 -8.54
N SER A 71 4.80 -0.25 -8.46
CA SER A 71 4.50 -0.97 -7.23
C SER A 71 5.73 -1.72 -6.70
N LEU A 72 6.51 -2.35 -7.57
CA LEU A 72 7.75 -3.02 -7.19
C LEU A 72 8.79 -2.02 -6.65
N ILE A 73 9.00 -0.89 -7.34
CA ILE A 73 9.92 0.16 -6.89
C ILE A 73 9.50 0.69 -5.51
N ILE A 74 8.21 0.97 -5.34
CA ILE A 74 7.66 1.46 -4.06
C ILE A 74 7.87 0.42 -2.95
N SER A 75 7.65 -0.88 -3.23
CA SER A 75 7.84 -1.93 -2.23
C SER A 75 9.30 -2.03 -1.78
N ILE A 76 10.26 -1.94 -2.70
CA ILE A 76 11.69 -1.97 -2.39
C ILE A 76 12.09 -0.74 -1.57
N VAL A 77 11.72 0.46 -2.01
CA VAL A 77 12.04 1.71 -1.31
C VAL A 77 11.42 1.73 0.09
N ALA A 78 10.16 1.32 0.22
CA ALA A 78 9.47 1.23 1.50
C ALA A 78 10.11 0.18 2.41
N GLY A 79 10.45 -0.99 1.88
CA GLY A 79 11.13 -2.06 2.62
C GLY A 79 12.48 -1.61 3.17
N ILE A 80 13.30 -0.95 2.34
CA ILE A 80 14.59 -0.37 2.77
C ILE A 80 14.35 0.72 3.82
N GLY A 81 13.38 1.61 3.62
CA GLY A 81 13.04 2.66 4.57
C GLY A 81 12.64 2.10 5.94
N VAL A 82 11.80 1.07 5.96
CA VAL A 82 11.40 0.39 7.20
C VAL A 82 12.59 -0.30 7.86
N ALA A 83 13.46 -0.96 7.10
CA ALA A 83 14.67 -1.59 7.61
C ALA A 83 15.62 -0.56 8.25
N VAL A 84 15.85 0.59 7.59
CA VAL A 84 16.64 1.69 8.13
C VAL A 84 16.02 2.22 9.43
N MET A 85 14.70 2.38 9.47
CA MET A 85 14.00 2.80 10.69
C MET A 85 14.15 1.78 11.82
N LEU A 86 14.13 0.49 11.54
CA LEU A 86 14.35 -0.55 12.55
C LEU A 86 15.77 -0.52 13.15
N LEU A 87 16.77 -0.12 12.37
CA LEU A 87 18.15 0.04 12.85
C LEU A 87 18.32 1.25 13.79
N TRP A 88 17.37 2.16 13.82
CA TRP A 88 17.45 3.35 14.67
C TRP A 88 16.80 3.10 16.03
N GLU A 89 17.51 2.44 16.94
CA GLU A 89 17.02 2.02 18.25
C GLU A 89 16.55 3.17 19.14
N ARG A 90 17.17 4.35 19.04
CA ARG A 90 16.86 5.53 19.87
C ARG A 90 15.39 5.96 19.80
N GLN A 91 14.69 5.68 18.69
CA GLN A 91 13.28 6.02 18.54
C GLN A 91 12.35 5.22 19.46
N PHE A 92 12.77 4.02 19.89
CA PHE A 92 11.95 3.15 20.72
C PHE A 92 11.98 3.53 22.21
N SER A 93 12.89 4.41 22.64
CA SER A 93 13.00 4.92 24.00
C SER A 93 12.11 6.14 24.28
N LEU A 94 11.44 6.70 23.27
CA LEU A 94 10.58 7.86 23.42
C LEU A 94 9.20 7.48 23.97
N PRO A 95 8.65 8.25 24.96
CA PRO A 95 7.35 7.94 25.51
C PRO A 95 6.25 8.08 24.42
N PRO A 96 5.33 7.10 24.32
CA PRO A 96 4.28 7.13 23.34
C PRO A 96 3.16 8.08 23.80
N SER A 97 3.11 9.30 23.29
CA SER A 97 1.90 10.11 23.41
C SER A 97 1.54 10.76 22.08
N LEU A 98 0.39 10.38 21.56
CA LEU A 98 -0.22 10.99 20.40
C LEU A 98 -0.39 12.50 20.59
N GLN A 99 -0.72 12.94 21.81
CA GLN A 99 -0.85 14.37 22.14
C GLN A 99 0.48 15.11 22.00
N THR A 100 1.59 14.52 22.43
CA THR A 100 2.93 15.13 22.30
C THR A 100 3.38 15.14 20.83
N ALA A 101 3.01 14.13 20.03
CA ALA A 101 3.28 14.12 18.61
C ALA A 101 2.47 15.18 17.86
N LEU A 102 1.18 15.33 18.20
CA LEU A 102 0.27 16.28 17.55
C LEU A 102 0.54 17.76 17.92
N SER A 103 1.22 18.01 19.04
CA SER A 103 1.61 19.38 19.42
C SER A 103 2.72 19.96 18.52
N LYS A 104 3.48 19.10 17.83
CA LYS A 104 4.52 19.51 16.89
C LYS A 104 3.98 19.59 15.46
N PRO A 105 4.47 20.54 14.62
CA PRO A 105 4.01 20.68 13.23
C PRO A 105 4.22 19.41 12.41
N ILE A 106 5.30 18.68 12.67
CA ILE A 106 5.58 17.38 12.05
C ILE A 106 4.51 16.34 12.38
N GLY A 107 4.03 16.29 13.63
CA GLY A 107 2.97 15.36 14.02
C GLY A 107 1.65 15.63 13.32
N ARG A 108 1.31 16.90 13.11
CA ARG A 108 0.13 17.29 12.33
C ARG A 108 0.27 16.89 10.86
N LEU A 109 1.45 17.09 10.27
CA LEU A 109 1.73 16.65 8.90
C LEU A 109 1.58 15.13 8.74
N LEU A 110 2.12 14.36 9.68
CA LEU A 110 1.99 12.91 9.70
C LEU A 110 0.53 12.45 9.86
N LEU A 111 -0.26 13.14 10.70
CA LEU A 111 -1.68 12.85 10.83
C LEU A 111 -2.43 13.13 9.52
N VAL A 112 -2.16 14.26 8.87
CA VAL A 112 -2.77 14.61 7.58
C VAL A 112 -2.39 13.57 6.53
N ALA A 113 -1.11 13.18 6.46
CA ALA A 113 -0.66 12.13 5.54
C ALA A 113 -1.37 10.81 5.81
N LEU A 114 -1.54 10.42 7.07
CA LEU A 114 -2.27 9.21 7.44
C LEU A 114 -3.74 9.28 7.02
N LEU A 115 -4.41 10.42 7.26
CA LEU A 115 -5.80 10.60 6.85
C LEU A 115 -5.96 10.54 5.33
N ILE A 116 -5.01 11.09 4.57
CA ILE A 116 -4.99 10.98 3.11
C ILE A 116 -4.85 9.51 2.70
N VAL A 117 -3.92 8.77 3.30
CA VAL A 117 -3.73 7.34 3.01
C VAL A 117 -5.00 6.55 3.31
N ILE A 118 -5.62 6.76 4.47
CA ILE A 118 -6.90 6.12 4.83
C ILE A 118 -8.00 6.48 3.84
N GLY A 119 -8.08 7.75 3.44
CA GLY A 119 -9.05 8.22 2.45
C GLY A 119 -8.87 7.57 1.09
N VAL A 120 -7.64 7.49 0.59
CA VAL A 120 -7.31 6.80 -0.67
C VAL A 120 -7.69 5.32 -0.59
N ILE A 121 -7.35 4.67 0.51
CA ILE A 121 -7.70 3.29 0.78
C ILE A 121 -9.23 3.08 0.76
N ALA A 122 -9.99 3.95 1.41
CA ALA A 122 -11.45 3.85 1.45
C ALA A 122 -12.06 4.00 0.04
N VAL A 123 -11.58 4.99 -0.73
CA VAL A 123 -12.01 5.20 -2.12
C VAL A 123 -11.67 3.97 -2.98
N ASP A 124 -10.49 3.41 -2.80
CA ASP A 124 -10.05 2.23 -3.54
C ASP A 124 -10.90 1.00 -3.22
N LEU A 125 -11.25 0.80 -1.94
CA LEU A 125 -12.14 -0.28 -1.50
C LEU A 125 -13.54 -0.13 -2.12
N ILE A 126 -14.06 1.09 -2.12
CA ILE A 126 -15.37 1.41 -2.74
C ILE A 126 -15.31 1.11 -4.25
N SER A 127 -14.23 1.52 -4.93
CA SER A 127 -14.03 1.26 -6.35
C SER A 127 -14.03 -0.24 -6.66
N VAL A 128 -13.37 -1.06 -5.83
CA VAL A 128 -13.39 -2.54 -5.99
C VAL A 128 -14.80 -3.10 -5.90
N ILE A 129 -15.61 -2.59 -4.97
CA ILE A 129 -17.01 -3.04 -4.82
C ILE A 129 -17.84 -2.69 -6.08
N PHE A 130 -17.61 -1.51 -6.66
CA PHE A 130 -18.27 -1.11 -7.89
C PHE A 130 -17.80 -1.88 -9.13
N GLU A 131 -16.51 -2.24 -9.18
CA GLU A 131 -15.93 -2.98 -10.30
C GLU A 131 -16.30 -4.47 -10.28
N CYS A 132 -16.21 -5.11 -9.12
CA CYS A 132 -16.33 -6.56 -8.97
C CYS A 132 -17.60 -7.00 -8.26
N GLY A 133 -18.32 -6.08 -7.59
CA GLY A 133 -19.40 -6.43 -6.68
C GLY A 133 -18.90 -7.19 -5.44
N PRO A 134 -19.81 -7.85 -4.69
CA PRO A 134 -19.45 -8.61 -3.49
C PRO A 134 -18.80 -9.98 -3.79
N GLY A 135 -18.50 -10.28 -5.06
CA GLY A 135 -17.93 -11.55 -5.51
C GLY A 135 -16.42 -11.48 -5.83
N ILE A 136 -15.91 -12.59 -6.35
CA ILE A 136 -14.53 -12.69 -6.84
C ILE A 136 -14.46 -11.97 -8.20
N CYS A 137 -13.49 -11.06 -8.36
CA CYS A 137 -13.28 -10.39 -9.64
C CYS A 137 -12.92 -11.40 -10.73
N PRO A 138 -13.51 -11.28 -11.93
CA PRO A 138 -13.11 -12.10 -13.07
C PRO A 138 -11.66 -11.78 -13.48
N ASP A 139 -10.97 -12.78 -14.03
CA ASP A 139 -9.55 -12.66 -14.46
C ASP A 139 -9.38 -11.69 -15.65
N SER A 140 -10.44 -11.44 -16.41
CA SER A 140 -10.48 -10.45 -17.48
C SER A 140 -11.54 -9.38 -17.16
N PRO A 141 -11.27 -8.09 -17.49
CA PRO A 141 -12.26 -7.04 -17.28
C PRO A 141 -13.51 -7.37 -18.09
N PRO A 142 -14.71 -7.33 -17.47
CA PRO A 142 -15.95 -7.53 -18.22
C PRO A 142 -16.16 -6.37 -19.18
N ASP A 143 -16.76 -6.66 -20.34
CA ASP A 143 -17.11 -5.63 -21.35
C ASP A 143 -18.06 -4.55 -20.80
N ASN A 144 -18.79 -4.89 -19.73
CA ASN A 144 -19.65 -3.96 -19.00
C ASN A 144 -19.49 -4.23 -17.48
N TYR A 145 -19.17 -3.21 -16.71
CA TYR A 145 -19.13 -3.28 -15.25
C TYR A 145 -20.56 -3.28 -14.70
N PRO A 146 -21.01 -4.34 -14.01
CA PRO A 146 -22.42 -4.49 -13.65
C PRO A 146 -22.94 -3.45 -12.66
N TYR A 147 -22.05 -2.76 -11.94
CA TYR A 147 -22.39 -1.77 -10.92
C TYR A 147 -21.89 -0.36 -11.22
N TRP A 148 -21.32 -0.13 -12.41
CA TRP A 148 -20.86 1.19 -12.82
C TRP A 148 -22.02 1.96 -13.45
N PRO A 149 -22.39 3.15 -12.91
CA PRO A 149 -23.58 3.85 -13.35
C PRO A 149 -23.42 4.66 -14.66
N PHE A 150 -22.25 4.61 -15.33
CA PHE A 150 -21.96 5.37 -16.55
C PHE A 150 -21.39 4.48 -17.64
#